data_9f1befe71ab19a2f10c7fc00dc38b1e2
#
_entry.id   9f1befe71ab19a2f10c7fc00dc38b1e2
#
_cell.length_a   1.000
_cell.length_b   1.000
_cell.length_c   1.000
_cell.angle_alpha   90.00
_cell.angle_beta   90.00
_cell.angle_gamma   90.00
#
_symmetry.space_group_name_H-M   'P 1'
#
loop_
_entity.id
_entity.type
_entity.pdbx_description
1 polymer ?
#
loop_
_entity_poly.entity_id
_entity_poly.type
_entity_poly.pdbx_seq_one_letter_code
_entity_poly.pdbx_strand_id
1 'polypeptide(L)'
;RLSLVGSEMCIRDRFDVRRSDPLFIIDGGHNPQCIQALVKNIQDYLPGRPLTILTGVLADKDYNCMYRNVEPYAKEFITITPGNPRALNAHDLAAYLSQFGKPVTACDQVADGVRLAVEHAGKDGVVLCYGSLYMIGEIEAGLAQL
;
A
#
# COMPACT_ATOMS: atom_id res chain seq x y z
N ARG A 1 -5.99 8.19 -15.44
CA ARG A 1 -6.39 7.14 -14.53
C ARG A 1 -6.14 5.77 -15.12
N LEU A 2 -5.53 4.91 -14.36
CA LEU A 2 -5.39 3.52 -14.71
C LEU A 2 -6.71 2.82 -14.44
N SER A 3 -7.22 2.11 -15.44
CA SER A 3 -8.49 1.42 -15.32
C SER A 3 -8.31 -0.03 -15.73
N LEU A 4 -8.79 -0.94 -14.89
CA LEU A 4 -8.75 -2.36 -15.17
C LEU A 4 -10.07 -2.79 -15.76
N VAL A 5 -10.00 -3.49 -16.87
CA VAL A 5 -11.17 -4.07 -17.52
C VAL A 5 -11.33 -5.50 -17.02
N GLY A 6 -12.53 -5.92 -16.75
CA GLY A 6 -12.81 -7.27 -16.30
C GLY A 6 -13.72 -7.29 -15.11
N SER A 7 -13.29 -7.86 -14.00
CA SER A 7 -14.14 -7.99 -12.83
C SER A 7 -14.53 -6.65 -12.25
N GLU A 8 -15.78 -6.29 -12.39
CA GLU A 8 -16.29 -5.03 -11.87
C GLU A 8 -16.26 -4.95 -10.35
N MET A 9 -16.34 -6.08 -9.68
CA MET A 9 -16.31 -6.14 -8.23
C MET A 9 -14.98 -5.67 -7.65
N CYS A 10 -13.91 -5.78 -8.42
CA CYS A 10 -12.57 -5.48 -7.94
C CYS A 10 -12.07 -4.11 -8.38
N ILE A 11 -12.68 -3.51 -9.40
CA ILE A 11 -12.16 -2.27 -10.00
C ILE A 11 -12.17 -1.10 -9.01
N ARG A 12 -13.21 -0.99 -8.19
CA ARG A 12 -13.33 0.14 -7.25
C ARG A 12 -12.25 0.15 -6.19
N ASP A 13 -11.83 -1.02 -5.74
CA ASP A 13 -10.97 -1.17 -4.59
C ASP A 13 -9.58 -1.62 -4.97
N ARG A 14 -9.28 -1.65 -6.27
CA ARG A 14 -8.01 -2.15 -6.75
C ARG A 14 -7.34 -1.18 -7.70
N PHE A 15 -6.07 -0.92 -7.43
CA PHE A 15 -5.17 -0.18 -8.29
C PHE A 15 -5.78 1.14 -8.73
N ASP A 16 -6.42 1.83 -7.80
CA ASP A 16 -7.14 3.06 -8.08
C ASP A 16 -6.24 4.26 -7.87
N VAL A 17 -6.07 5.06 -8.93
CA VAL A 17 -5.22 6.25 -8.89
C VAL A 17 -5.95 7.38 -8.17
N ARG A 18 -5.35 7.88 -7.10
CA ARG A 18 -5.93 8.95 -6.28
C ARG A 18 -5.20 10.28 -6.42
N ARG A 19 -3.98 10.26 -6.95
CA ARG A 19 -3.17 11.46 -7.09
C ARG A 19 -2.14 11.22 -8.18
N SER A 20 -1.70 12.29 -8.86
CA SER A 20 -0.79 12.19 -10.00
C SER A 20 0.67 12.50 -9.69
N ASP A 21 0.94 13.44 -8.77
CA ASP A 21 2.30 13.95 -8.53
C ASP A 21 2.62 14.02 -7.02
N PRO A 22 3.11 12.96 -6.41
CA PRO A 22 3.44 11.66 -6.98
C PRO A 22 2.20 10.84 -7.31
N LEU A 23 2.38 9.84 -8.15
CA LEU A 23 1.31 8.88 -8.44
C LEU A 23 0.97 8.13 -7.15
N PHE A 24 -0.27 8.25 -6.69
CA PHE A 24 -0.73 7.60 -5.47
C PHE A 24 -1.83 6.62 -5.82
N ILE A 25 -1.56 5.34 -5.60
CA ILE A 25 -2.46 4.26 -5.98
C ILE A 25 -2.91 3.52 -4.72
N ILE A 26 -4.21 3.31 -4.60
CA ILE A 26 -4.78 2.49 -3.53
C ILE A 26 -5.30 1.20 -4.11
N ASP A 27 -4.87 0.08 -3.51
CA ASP A 27 -5.36 -1.24 -3.88
C ASP A 27 -5.90 -1.92 -2.62
N GLY A 28 -7.13 -2.37 -2.66
CA GLY A 28 -7.78 -3.03 -1.53
C GLY A 28 -7.41 -4.49 -1.35
N GLY A 29 -6.39 -4.98 -2.04
CA GLY A 29 -5.96 -6.37 -1.95
C GLY A 29 -5.62 -6.80 -0.53
N HIS A 30 -6.25 -7.87 -0.09
CA HIS A 30 -6.14 -8.34 1.29
C HIS A 30 -6.10 -9.87 1.41
N ASN A 31 -5.95 -10.58 0.30
CA ASN A 31 -5.82 -12.04 0.28
C ASN A 31 -4.87 -12.46 -0.84
N PRO A 32 -4.41 -13.73 -0.88
CA PRO A 32 -3.44 -14.16 -1.87
C PRO A 32 -3.84 -13.96 -3.32
N GLN A 33 -5.12 -14.16 -3.65
CA GLN A 33 -5.59 -13.95 -5.03
C GLN A 33 -5.51 -12.49 -5.44
N CYS A 34 -5.88 -11.60 -4.52
CA CYS A 34 -5.79 -10.16 -4.76
C CYS A 34 -4.33 -9.72 -4.95
N ILE A 35 -3.41 -10.33 -4.22
CA ILE A 35 -1.99 -10.00 -4.33
C ILE A 35 -1.42 -10.44 -5.68
N GLN A 36 -1.85 -11.59 -6.22
CA GLN A 36 -1.44 -11.99 -7.56
C GLN A 36 -1.86 -10.96 -8.60
N ALA A 37 -3.10 -10.47 -8.50
CA ALA A 37 -3.59 -9.43 -9.39
C ALA A 37 -2.82 -8.12 -9.20
N LEU A 38 -2.48 -7.76 -7.97
CA LEU A 38 -1.70 -6.56 -7.67
C LEU A 38 -0.31 -6.64 -8.30
N VAL A 39 0.38 -7.77 -8.14
CA VAL A 39 1.71 -7.95 -8.73
C VAL A 39 1.65 -7.81 -10.25
N LYS A 40 0.63 -8.42 -10.87
CA LYS A 40 0.45 -8.28 -12.32
C LYS A 40 0.26 -6.84 -12.73
N ASN A 41 -0.51 -6.08 -11.98
CA ASN A 41 -0.73 -4.66 -12.26
C ASN A 41 0.55 -3.84 -12.08
N ILE A 42 1.37 -4.16 -11.09
CA ILE A 42 2.67 -3.51 -10.92
C ILE A 42 3.54 -3.77 -12.15
N GLN A 43 3.59 -5.01 -12.62
CA GLN A 43 4.40 -5.38 -13.78
C GLN A 43 3.89 -4.72 -15.06
N ASP A 44 2.59 -4.63 -15.23
CA ASP A 44 1.97 -4.11 -16.45
C ASP A 44 1.99 -2.58 -16.51
N TYR A 45 1.75 -1.91 -15.38
CA TYR A 45 1.57 -0.45 -15.37
C TYR A 45 2.72 0.33 -14.76
N LEU A 46 3.55 -0.32 -13.95
CA LEU A 46 4.65 0.33 -13.24
C LEU A 46 5.98 -0.40 -13.43
N PRO A 47 6.31 -0.81 -14.68
CA PRO A 47 7.53 -1.60 -14.90
C PRO A 47 8.77 -0.80 -14.54
N GLY A 48 9.62 -1.40 -13.71
CA GLY A 48 10.90 -0.82 -13.34
C GLY A 48 10.83 0.40 -12.43
N ARG A 49 9.65 0.79 -11.97
CA ARG A 49 9.52 1.95 -11.08
C ARG A 49 9.63 1.52 -9.62
N PRO A 50 10.53 2.14 -8.83
CA PRO A 50 10.61 1.85 -7.41
C PRO A 50 9.38 2.40 -6.69
N LEU A 51 8.82 1.60 -5.78
CA LEU A 51 7.57 1.93 -5.12
C LEU A 51 7.79 2.25 -3.64
N THR A 52 7.22 3.37 -3.19
CA THR A 52 7.04 3.63 -1.78
C THR A 52 5.75 2.95 -1.35
N ILE A 53 5.85 1.92 -0.54
CA ILE A 53 4.70 1.12 -0.11
C ILE A 53 4.16 1.67 1.21
N LEU A 54 2.92 2.13 1.18
CA LEU A 54 2.19 2.53 2.39
C LEU A 54 1.20 1.41 2.73
N THR A 55 1.34 0.80 3.88
CA THR A 55 0.61 -0.44 4.14
C THR A 55 0.23 -0.64 5.60
N GLY A 56 -0.89 -1.32 5.79
CA GLY A 56 -1.34 -1.83 7.07
C GLY A 56 -2.13 -3.10 6.80
N VAL A 57 -2.24 -3.97 7.79
CA VAL A 57 -2.86 -5.28 7.59
C VAL A 57 -3.55 -5.74 8.86
N LEU A 58 -4.54 -6.62 8.73
CA LEU A 58 -5.14 -7.29 9.87
C LEU A 58 -4.24 -8.43 10.33
N ALA A 59 -4.11 -8.61 11.64
CA ALA A 59 -3.19 -9.58 12.22
C ALA A 59 -3.54 -11.03 11.87
N ASP A 60 -4.80 -11.31 11.55
CA ASP A 60 -5.26 -12.66 11.23
C ASP A 60 -5.18 -13.02 9.75
N LYS A 61 -4.59 -12.16 8.93
CA LYS A 61 -4.39 -12.45 7.51
C LYS A 61 -3.06 -13.15 7.25
N ASP A 62 -2.98 -13.83 6.11
CA ASP A 62 -1.71 -14.38 5.63
C ASP A 62 -0.85 -13.27 5.05
N TYR A 63 -0.36 -12.39 5.92
CA TYR A 63 0.40 -11.23 5.47
C TYR A 63 1.77 -11.61 4.94
N ASN A 64 2.29 -12.77 5.31
CA ASN A 64 3.56 -13.24 4.76
C ASN A 64 3.48 -13.37 3.23
N CYS A 65 2.42 -14.00 2.73
CA CYS A 65 2.16 -14.09 1.29
C CYS A 65 2.00 -12.69 0.67
N MET A 66 1.26 -11.82 1.35
CA MET A 66 0.96 -10.48 0.87
C MET A 66 2.22 -9.64 0.65
N TYR A 67 3.21 -9.76 1.51
CA TYR A 67 4.41 -8.93 1.43
C TYR A 67 5.53 -9.58 0.65
N ARG A 68 5.72 -10.90 0.73
CA ARG A 68 6.78 -11.58 -0.01
C ARG A 68 6.67 -11.39 -1.52
N ASN A 69 5.44 -11.37 -2.03
CA ASN A 69 5.20 -11.23 -3.46
C ASN A 69 5.37 -9.80 -3.97
N VAL A 70 5.23 -8.81 -3.10
CA VAL A 70 5.31 -7.40 -3.47
C VAL A 70 6.67 -6.78 -3.14
N GLU A 71 7.36 -7.30 -2.13
CA GLU A 71 8.61 -6.69 -1.67
C GLU A 71 9.69 -6.52 -2.74
N PRO A 72 9.80 -7.39 -3.78
CA PRO A 72 10.80 -7.17 -4.82
C PRO A 72 10.64 -5.85 -5.57
N TYR A 73 9.44 -5.29 -5.57
CA TYR A 73 9.13 -4.04 -6.26
C TYR A 73 9.21 -2.82 -5.34
N ALA A 74 9.38 -3.04 -4.04
CA ALA A 74 9.37 -1.97 -3.06
C ALA A 74 10.73 -1.28 -2.96
N LYS A 75 10.71 0.04 -2.91
CA LYS A 75 11.85 0.86 -2.55
C LYS A 75 11.95 0.95 -1.02
N GLU A 76 10.82 1.07 -0.35
CA GLU A 76 10.70 1.19 1.09
C GLU A 76 9.28 0.85 1.54
N PHE A 77 9.12 0.62 2.83
CA PHE A 77 7.81 0.40 3.44
C PHE A 77 7.52 1.47 4.49
N ILE A 78 6.31 1.98 4.48
CA ILE A 78 5.78 2.85 5.54
C ILE A 78 4.56 2.13 6.11
N THR A 79 4.58 1.83 7.39
CA THR A 79 3.51 1.04 8.02
C THR A 79 2.59 1.91 8.84
N ILE A 80 1.31 1.58 8.80
CA ILE A 80 0.25 2.23 9.56
C ILE A 80 -0.64 1.15 10.19
N THR A 81 -1.43 1.53 11.19
CA THR A 81 -2.36 0.62 11.83
C THR A 81 -3.76 0.90 11.30
N PRO A 82 -4.40 -0.06 10.59
CA PRO A 82 -5.78 0.11 10.13
C PRO A 82 -6.75 0.34 11.29
N GLY A 83 -7.81 1.09 11.05
CA GLY A 83 -8.83 1.38 12.07
C GLY A 83 -9.76 0.19 12.32
N ASN A 84 -9.23 -0.89 12.85
CA ASN A 84 -9.98 -2.12 13.11
C ASN A 84 -9.37 -2.83 14.31
N PRO A 85 -10.19 -3.41 15.23
CA PRO A 85 -9.68 -4.11 16.42
C PRO A 85 -8.73 -5.27 16.11
N ARG A 86 -8.83 -5.87 14.92
CA ARG A 86 -7.95 -6.97 14.50
C ARG A 86 -6.69 -6.50 13.80
N ALA A 87 -6.45 -5.20 13.73
CA ALA A 87 -5.29 -4.65 13.02
C ALA A 87 -3.98 -5.08 13.66
N LEU A 88 -3.01 -5.41 12.83
CA LEU A 88 -1.63 -5.56 13.27
C LEU A 88 -1.07 -4.17 13.51
N ASN A 89 -0.41 -3.97 14.66
CA ASN A 89 0.18 -2.68 14.99
C ASN A 89 1.27 -2.33 13.98
N ALA A 90 1.36 -1.04 13.62
CA ALA A 90 2.34 -0.57 12.63
C ALA A 90 3.78 -0.92 13.02
N HIS A 91 4.12 -0.87 14.31
CA HIS A 91 5.47 -1.20 14.78
C HIS A 91 5.75 -2.70 14.66
N ASP A 92 4.76 -3.54 14.91
CA ASP A 92 4.90 -4.99 14.75
C ASP A 92 5.05 -5.35 13.27
N LEU A 93 4.29 -4.70 12.41
CA LEU A 93 4.41 -4.89 10.96
C LEU A 93 5.78 -4.44 10.46
N ALA A 94 6.26 -3.30 10.95
CA ALA A 94 7.59 -2.80 10.60
C ALA A 94 8.68 -3.80 10.99
N ALA A 95 8.57 -4.40 12.17
CA ALA A 95 9.52 -5.41 12.62
C ALA A 95 9.53 -6.62 11.69
N TYR A 96 8.35 -7.06 11.27
CA TYR A 96 8.22 -8.17 10.31
C TYR A 96 8.87 -7.81 8.97
N LEU A 97 8.60 -6.60 8.44
CA LEU A 97 9.09 -6.17 7.13
C LEU A 97 10.60 -5.92 7.11
N SER A 98 11.21 -5.73 8.26
CA SER A 98 12.66 -5.50 8.36
C SER A 98 13.48 -6.65 7.78
N GLN A 99 12.91 -7.87 7.71
CA GLN A 99 13.60 -9.03 7.17
C GLN A 99 13.94 -8.89 5.68
N PHE A 100 13.27 -8.00 4.96
CA PHE A 100 13.48 -7.86 3.52
C PHE A 100 14.63 -6.90 3.16
N GLY A 101 15.26 -6.29 4.16
CA GLY A 101 16.47 -5.48 3.93
C GLY A 101 16.19 -4.11 3.32
N LYS A 102 14.95 -3.64 3.36
CA LYS A 102 14.58 -2.32 2.83
C LYS A 102 14.23 -1.38 3.96
N PRO A 103 14.34 -0.05 3.76
CA PRO A 103 13.93 0.91 4.78
C PRO A 103 12.48 0.72 5.17
N VAL A 104 12.19 0.73 6.47
CA VAL A 104 10.83 0.61 6.99
C VAL A 104 10.62 1.69 8.05
N THR A 105 9.52 2.41 7.93
CA THR A 105 9.14 3.45 8.88
C THR A 105 7.73 3.17 9.40
N ALA A 106 7.56 3.07 10.72
CA ALA A 106 6.25 2.91 11.32
C ALA A 106 5.69 4.28 11.70
N CYS A 107 4.42 4.52 11.38
CA CYS A 107 3.72 5.75 11.72
C CYS A 107 2.55 5.44 12.64
N ASP A 108 2.40 6.22 13.71
CA ASP A 108 1.32 6.02 14.67
C ASP A 108 -0.01 6.55 14.14
N GLN A 109 0.03 7.58 13.29
CA GLN A 109 -1.16 8.17 12.68
C GLN A 109 -1.17 7.92 11.19
N VAL A 110 -2.35 7.55 10.66
CA VAL A 110 -2.49 7.30 9.21
C VAL A 110 -2.13 8.55 8.40
N ALA A 111 -2.58 9.72 8.84
CA ALA A 111 -2.28 10.98 8.14
C ALA A 111 -0.77 11.23 8.02
N ASP A 112 -0.01 10.92 9.05
CA ASP A 112 1.44 11.07 9.03
C ASP A 112 2.07 10.10 8.02
N GLY A 113 1.56 8.88 7.96
CA GLY A 113 2.01 7.89 6.99
C GLY A 113 1.76 8.34 5.56
N VAL A 114 0.59 8.89 5.28
CA VAL A 114 0.25 9.42 3.95
C VAL A 114 1.19 10.55 3.57
N ARG A 115 1.40 11.52 4.46
CA ARG A 115 2.28 12.64 4.20
C ARG A 115 3.71 12.18 3.96
N LEU A 116 4.21 11.31 4.81
CA LEU A 116 5.57 10.77 4.69
C LEU A 116 5.75 10.01 3.37
N ALA A 117 4.78 9.21 2.98
CA ALA A 117 4.84 8.45 1.74
C ALA A 117 4.93 9.37 0.53
N VAL A 118 4.12 10.43 0.50
CA VAL A 118 4.15 11.41 -0.59
C VAL A 118 5.50 12.13 -0.63
N GLU A 119 6.02 12.53 0.53
CA GLU A 119 7.34 13.18 0.60
C GLU A 119 8.47 12.27 0.13
N HIS A 120 8.47 11.03 0.57
CA HIS A 120 9.52 10.07 0.23
C HIS A 120 9.47 9.64 -1.23
N ALA A 121 8.29 9.53 -1.81
CA ALA A 121 8.15 9.20 -3.22
C ALA A 121 8.69 10.32 -4.11
N GLY A 122 8.49 11.56 -3.70
CA GLY A 122 8.88 12.71 -4.51
C GLY A 122 7.93 12.93 -5.67
N LYS A 123 8.11 14.03 -6.38
CA LYS A 123 7.20 14.45 -7.45
C LYS A 123 6.98 13.39 -8.52
N ASP A 124 8.03 12.71 -8.92
CA ASP A 124 7.99 11.73 -10.00
C ASP A 124 7.90 10.29 -9.51
N GLY A 125 7.72 10.10 -8.21
CA GLY A 125 7.65 8.79 -7.60
C GLY A 125 6.27 8.16 -7.61
N VAL A 126 6.19 6.98 -7.02
CA VAL A 126 4.95 6.23 -6.91
C VAL A 126 4.75 5.78 -5.47
N VAL A 127 3.57 6.06 -4.93
CA VAL A 127 3.11 5.48 -3.67
C VAL A 127 2.07 4.41 -4.00
N LEU A 128 2.30 3.21 -3.50
CA LEU A 128 1.32 2.13 -3.60
C LEU A 128 0.84 1.79 -2.19
N CYS A 129 -0.46 1.89 -1.99
CA CYS A 129 -1.09 1.57 -0.72
C CYS A 129 -1.91 0.31 -0.85
N TYR A 130 -1.67 -0.68 0.01
CA TYR A 130 -2.45 -1.91 0.02
C TYR A 130 -2.40 -2.59 1.39
N GLY A 131 -3.19 -3.63 1.56
CA GLY A 131 -3.14 -4.50 2.74
C GLY A 131 -4.47 -4.64 3.47
N SER A 132 -5.27 -3.59 3.55
CA SER A 132 -6.56 -3.65 4.23
C SER A 132 -7.53 -2.61 3.68
N LEU A 133 -8.78 -3.02 3.50
CA LEU A 133 -9.86 -2.11 3.12
C LEU A 133 -10.19 -1.12 4.24
N TYR A 134 -9.91 -1.48 5.49
CA TYR A 134 -10.28 -0.67 6.66
C TYR A 134 -9.50 0.62 6.80
N MET A 135 -8.43 0.81 6.02
CA MET A 135 -7.63 2.03 6.08
C MET A 135 -7.92 3.00 4.94
N ILE A 136 -8.70 2.60 3.94
CA ILE A 136 -8.92 3.42 2.73
C ILE A 136 -9.52 4.79 3.08
N GLY A 137 -10.55 4.81 3.93
CA GLY A 137 -11.18 6.06 4.33
C GLY A 137 -10.24 7.01 5.04
N GLU A 138 -9.39 6.49 5.93
CA GLU A 138 -8.41 7.29 6.65
C GLU A 138 -7.32 7.82 5.71
N ILE A 139 -6.93 7.01 4.72
CA ILE A 139 -5.95 7.42 3.73
C ILE A 139 -6.53 8.52 2.84
N GLU A 140 -7.77 8.38 2.41
CA GLU A 140 -8.43 9.42 1.63
C GLU A 140 -8.51 10.73 2.40
N ALA A 141 -8.84 10.67 3.69
CA ALA A 141 -8.86 11.84 4.54
C ALA A 141 -7.46 12.47 4.67
N GLY A 142 -6.43 11.65 4.80
CA GLY A 142 -5.05 12.11 4.85
C GLY A 142 -4.62 12.81 3.55
N LEU A 143 -5.01 12.26 2.41
CA LEU A 143 -4.72 12.88 1.11
C LEU A 143 -5.41 14.23 0.96
N ALA A 144 -6.62 14.36 1.47
CA ALA A 144 -7.37 15.60 1.41
C ALA A 144 -6.72 16.72 2.22
N GLN A 145 -5.86 16.39 3.19
CA GLN A 145 -5.15 17.37 4.01
C GLN A 145 -3.85 17.88 3.39
N LEU A 146 -3.44 17.28 2.30
CA LEU A 146 -2.21 17.72 1.59
C LEU A 146 -2.48 18.94 0.66
#